data_b50ca5556ca1e3e5d55fb8f7c32ce090
#
_entry.id   b50ca5556ca1e3e5d55fb8f7c32ce090
#
_cell.length_a   1.000
_cell.length_b   1.000
_cell.length_c   1.000
_cell.angle_alpha   90.00
_cell.angle_beta   90.00
_cell.angle_gamma   90.00
#
_symmetry.space_group_name_H-M   'P 1'
#
loop_
_entity.id
_entity.type
_entity.pdbx_description
1 polymer ?
#
loop_
_entity_poly.entity_id
_entity_poly.type
_entity_poly.pdbx_seq_one_letter_code
_entity_poly.pdbx_strand_id
1 'polypeptide(L)'
;MTIITKSIKIQSKGESDIIDLNDMVSKKITESGISNGIVTVFVAGSTGALTTIEYEPGLLKDFPDMLSRIAPNEINYEHEERWHDGNGRSHVKASLVGPSLTIPFKDGSLLLGTWQQIVFVELDTRGRSRNIILQIIGE
;
A
#
# COMPACT_ATOMS: atom_id res chain seq x y z
N MET A 1 -25.51 10.74 1.41
CA MET A 1 -24.13 10.32 1.81
C MET A 1 -24.14 8.87 2.22
N THR A 2 -23.32 8.08 1.57
CA THR A 2 -23.24 6.63 1.80
C THR A 2 -21.82 6.27 2.22
N ILE A 3 -21.68 5.32 3.13
CA ILE A 3 -20.40 4.82 3.59
C ILE A 3 -20.39 3.31 3.35
N ILE A 4 -19.41 2.84 2.58
CA ILE A 4 -19.26 1.42 2.26
C ILE A 4 -17.84 0.99 2.56
N THR A 5 -17.71 -0.10 3.32
CA THR A 5 -16.41 -0.73 3.60
C THR A 5 -16.27 -1.97 2.73
N LYS A 6 -15.18 -2.04 1.98
CA LYS A 6 -14.82 -3.21 1.18
C LYS A 6 -13.41 -3.64 1.51
N SER A 7 -13.02 -4.82 1.09
CA SER A 7 -11.65 -5.29 1.27
C SER A 7 -11.14 -6.00 0.02
N ILE A 8 -9.82 -5.94 -0.14
CA ILE A 8 -9.09 -6.66 -1.17
C ILE A 8 -8.08 -7.54 -0.46
N LYS A 9 -8.04 -8.82 -0.79
CA LYS A 9 -7.02 -9.73 -0.27
C LYS A 9 -5.97 -9.94 -1.35
N ILE A 10 -4.69 -9.77 -0.96
CA ILE A 10 -3.56 -9.98 -1.84
C ILE A 10 -2.54 -10.88 -1.16
N GLN A 11 -1.76 -11.57 -1.97
CA GLN A 11 -0.64 -12.39 -1.50
C GLN A 11 0.64 -11.79 -2.08
N SER A 12 1.51 -11.28 -1.22
CA SER A 12 2.81 -10.79 -1.65
C SER A 12 3.82 -11.94 -1.75
N LYS A 13 4.89 -11.69 -2.50
CA LYS A 13 5.96 -12.68 -2.73
C LYS A 13 7.08 -12.57 -1.71
N GLY A 14 7.31 -11.39 -1.16
CA GLY A 14 8.38 -11.15 -0.21
C GLY A 14 8.80 -9.70 -0.16
N GLU A 15 9.91 -9.44 0.49
CA GLU A 15 10.45 -8.08 0.70
C GLU A 15 10.60 -7.34 -0.63
N SER A 16 10.10 -6.11 -0.66
CA SER A 16 10.15 -5.20 -1.82
C SER A 16 9.24 -5.60 -2.98
N ASP A 17 8.31 -6.53 -2.78
CA ASP A 17 7.26 -6.78 -3.76
C ASP A 17 6.31 -5.58 -3.79
N ILE A 18 6.11 -5.00 -4.96
CA ILE A 18 5.24 -3.82 -5.16
C ILE A 18 4.09 -4.26 -6.07
N ILE A 19 2.87 -4.15 -5.54
CA ILE A 19 1.66 -4.66 -6.20
C ILE A 19 0.78 -3.48 -6.62
N ASP A 20 0.49 -3.38 -7.92
CA ASP A 20 -0.43 -2.38 -8.47
C ASP A 20 -1.88 -2.72 -8.05
N LEU A 21 -2.55 -1.78 -7.41
CA LEU A 21 -3.91 -1.94 -6.90
C LEU A 21 -4.96 -1.18 -7.72
N ASN A 22 -4.58 -0.45 -8.76
CA ASN A 22 -5.50 0.45 -9.47
C ASN A 22 -6.77 -0.26 -9.93
N ASP A 23 -6.64 -1.37 -10.64
CA ASP A 23 -7.80 -2.08 -11.19
C ASP A 23 -8.68 -2.66 -10.08
N MET A 24 -8.08 -3.17 -9.03
CA MET A 24 -8.82 -3.73 -7.88
C MET A 24 -9.61 -2.64 -7.15
N VAL A 25 -9.01 -1.47 -6.93
CA VAL A 25 -9.68 -0.34 -6.29
C VAL A 25 -10.80 0.19 -7.18
N SER A 26 -10.54 0.40 -8.47
CA SER A 26 -11.53 0.85 -9.43
C SER A 26 -12.74 -0.07 -9.48
N LYS A 27 -12.51 -1.38 -9.48
CA LYS A 27 -13.58 -2.38 -9.48
C LYS A 27 -14.45 -2.25 -8.23
N LYS A 28 -13.86 -2.06 -7.07
CA LYS A 28 -14.59 -1.91 -5.81
C LYS A 28 -15.42 -0.63 -5.77
N ILE A 29 -14.93 0.44 -6.37
CA ILE A 29 -15.70 1.69 -6.52
C ILE A 29 -16.92 1.42 -7.41
N THR A 30 -16.74 0.79 -8.56
CA THR A 30 -17.85 0.43 -9.46
C THR A 30 -18.88 -0.43 -8.72
N GLU A 31 -18.43 -1.46 -8.01
CA GLU A 31 -19.32 -2.35 -7.25
C GLU A 31 -20.08 -1.63 -6.14
N SER A 32 -19.53 -0.53 -5.62
CA SER A 32 -20.19 0.25 -4.55
C SER A 32 -21.44 0.99 -5.03
N GLY A 33 -21.51 1.31 -6.31
CA GLY A 33 -22.59 2.13 -6.88
C GLY A 33 -22.48 3.61 -6.55
N ILE A 34 -21.44 4.04 -5.84
CA ILE A 34 -21.19 5.45 -5.51
C ILE A 34 -20.50 6.11 -6.69
N SER A 35 -21.02 7.25 -7.13
CA SER A 35 -20.50 7.95 -8.30
C SER A 35 -19.41 8.97 -7.97
N ASN A 36 -19.57 9.68 -6.86
CA ASN A 36 -18.68 10.78 -6.51
C ASN A 36 -18.32 10.71 -5.03
N GLY A 37 -17.04 10.86 -4.71
CA GLY A 37 -16.62 10.81 -3.32
C GLY A 37 -15.11 10.63 -3.15
N ILE A 38 -14.75 10.03 -2.03
CA ILE A 38 -13.38 9.67 -1.70
C ILE A 38 -13.32 8.18 -1.34
N VAL A 39 -12.19 7.58 -1.63
CA VAL A 39 -11.85 6.25 -1.13
C VAL A 39 -10.58 6.34 -0.31
N THR A 40 -10.63 5.86 0.93
CA THR A 40 -9.44 5.65 1.73
C THR A 40 -9.02 4.20 1.57
N VAL A 41 -7.77 4.00 1.14
CA VAL A 41 -7.15 2.69 0.98
C VAL A 41 -6.20 2.51 2.17
N PHE A 42 -6.38 1.45 2.94
CA PHE A 42 -5.67 1.24 4.20
C PHE A 42 -5.18 -0.19 4.28
N VAL A 43 -3.93 -0.40 4.71
CA VAL A 43 -3.42 -1.73 5.01
C VAL A 43 -3.39 -1.96 6.52
N ALA A 44 -4.04 -3.04 6.96
CA ALA A 44 -4.02 -3.46 8.36
C ALA A 44 -2.76 -4.31 8.59
N GLY A 45 -1.73 -3.69 9.13
CA GLY A 45 -0.44 -4.34 9.37
C GLY A 45 0.67 -3.32 9.53
N SER A 46 1.76 -3.71 10.16
CA SER A 46 2.85 -2.80 10.52
C SER A 46 4.12 -2.97 9.67
N THR A 47 4.11 -3.90 8.71
CA THR A 47 5.26 -4.19 7.85
C THR A 47 4.92 -4.09 6.36
N GLY A 48 3.79 -3.49 6.02
CA GLY A 48 3.39 -3.16 4.67
C GLY A 48 3.00 -1.70 4.59
N ALA A 49 2.97 -1.15 3.39
CA ALA A 49 2.68 0.27 3.19
C ALA A 49 1.94 0.50 1.87
N LEU A 50 1.33 1.68 1.77
CA LEU A 50 0.62 2.12 0.58
C LEU A 50 1.17 3.46 0.11
N THR A 51 1.36 3.61 -1.19
CA THR A 51 1.75 4.87 -1.81
C THR A 51 1.27 4.90 -3.26
N THR A 52 1.59 5.96 -3.97
CA THR A 52 1.42 6.01 -5.42
C THR A 52 2.78 6.11 -6.09
N ILE A 53 2.91 5.48 -7.25
CA ILE A 53 4.13 5.48 -8.03
C ILE A 53 3.77 5.28 -9.51
N GLU A 54 4.61 5.74 -10.42
CA GLU A 54 4.55 5.24 -11.79
C GLU A 54 5.01 3.77 -11.77
N TYR A 55 4.13 2.86 -12.14
CA TYR A 55 4.40 1.43 -12.06
C TYR A 55 5.19 0.98 -13.29
N GLU A 56 6.52 1.20 -13.26
CA GLU A 56 7.42 0.87 -14.36
C GLU A 56 8.74 0.29 -13.80
N PRO A 57 9.48 -0.51 -14.59
CA PRO A 57 10.61 -1.31 -14.08
C PRO A 57 11.69 -0.52 -13.35
N GLY A 58 12.02 0.69 -13.81
CA GLY A 58 13.04 1.52 -13.19
C GLY A 58 12.66 1.92 -11.76
N LEU A 59 11.46 2.47 -11.59
CA LEU A 59 10.99 2.90 -10.26
C LEU A 59 10.70 1.74 -9.32
N LEU A 60 10.29 0.59 -9.85
CA LEU A 60 10.13 -0.62 -9.03
C LEU A 60 11.44 -1.09 -8.41
N LYS A 61 12.57 -0.65 -8.97
CA LYS A 61 13.89 -0.87 -8.40
C LYS A 61 14.37 0.33 -7.57
N ASP A 62 14.23 1.54 -8.10
CA ASP A 62 14.73 2.75 -7.45
C ASP A 62 14.09 3.01 -6.09
N PHE A 63 12.79 2.73 -5.95
CA PHE A 63 12.06 2.98 -4.72
C PHE A 63 12.54 2.08 -3.57
N PRO A 64 12.60 0.75 -3.72
CA PRO A 64 13.19 -0.11 -2.69
C PRO A 64 14.66 0.20 -2.41
N ASP A 65 15.45 0.54 -3.41
CA ASP A 65 16.86 0.91 -3.23
C ASP A 65 16.98 2.15 -2.34
N MET A 66 16.15 3.16 -2.57
CA MET A 66 16.11 4.36 -1.75
C MET A 66 15.74 4.03 -0.30
N LEU A 67 14.71 3.22 -0.10
CA LEU A 67 14.30 2.81 1.25
C LEU A 67 15.41 2.03 1.96
N SER A 68 16.20 1.23 1.24
CA SER A 68 17.33 0.50 1.80
C SER A 68 18.48 1.41 2.21
N ARG A 69 18.63 2.57 1.57
CA ARG A 69 19.62 3.59 2.01
C ARG A 69 19.19 4.29 3.30
N ILE A 70 17.87 4.47 3.50
CA ILE A 70 17.32 5.11 4.70
C ILE A 70 17.30 4.14 5.88
N ALA A 71 16.87 2.90 5.64
CA ALA A 71 16.76 1.85 6.64
C ALA A 71 17.46 0.58 6.15
N PRO A 72 18.80 0.55 6.21
CA PRO A 72 19.57 -0.59 5.67
C PRO A 72 19.42 -1.86 6.50
N ASN A 73 19.70 -2.99 5.87
CA ASN A 73 19.59 -4.31 6.50
C ASN A 73 20.72 -4.58 7.49
N GLU A 74 21.85 -3.93 7.29
CA GLU A 74 23.12 -4.27 7.96
C GLU A 74 23.31 -3.60 9.32
N ILE A 75 22.35 -2.84 9.80
CA ILE A 75 22.44 -2.20 11.11
C ILE A 75 21.61 -2.97 12.15
N ASN A 76 21.92 -2.78 13.41
CA ASN A 76 21.12 -3.34 14.50
C ASN A 76 19.88 -2.48 14.75
N TYR A 77 18.73 -3.12 14.79
CA TYR A 77 17.46 -2.48 15.18
C TYR A 77 17.09 -2.96 16.57
N GLU A 78 16.67 -2.03 17.43
CA GLU A 78 16.22 -2.35 18.80
C GLU A 78 15.05 -3.33 18.81
N HIS A 79 14.28 -3.39 17.73
CA HIS A 79 13.17 -4.34 17.54
C HIS A 79 13.64 -5.80 17.66
N GLU A 80 14.83 -6.13 17.14
CA GLU A 80 15.37 -7.49 17.21
C GLU A 80 15.79 -7.87 18.62
N GLU A 81 16.17 -6.90 19.45
CA GLU A 81 16.49 -7.15 20.86
C GLU A 81 15.29 -7.72 21.61
N ARG A 82 14.07 -7.37 21.19
CA ARG A 82 12.84 -7.84 21.82
C ARG A 82 12.29 -9.10 21.17
N TRP A 83 12.22 -9.14 19.84
CA TRP A 83 11.46 -10.16 19.11
C TRP A 83 12.32 -11.16 18.34
N HIS A 84 13.57 -10.82 18.01
CA HIS A 84 14.53 -11.67 17.29
C HIS A 84 14.01 -12.17 15.94
N ASP A 85 13.14 -11.41 15.26
CA ASP A 85 12.52 -11.81 14.00
C ASP A 85 13.15 -11.16 12.75
N GLY A 86 14.14 -10.28 12.95
CA GLY A 86 14.94 -9.71 11.86
C GLY A 86 14.19 -8.72 10.98
N ASN A 87 13.02 -8.22 11.39
CA ASN A 87 12.21 -7.33 10.57
C ASN A 87 12.10 -5.89 11.10
N GLY A 88 13.05 -5.44 11.90
CA GLY A 88 13.06 -4.05 12.40
C GLY A 88 13.06 -3.03 11.27
N ARG A 89 13.85 -3.26 10.23
CA ARG A 89 13.87 -2.41 9.03
C ARG A 89 12.52 -2.34 8.34
N SER A 90 11.76 -3.43 8.39
CA SER A 90 10.44 -3.52 7.77
C SER A 90 9.46 -2.57 8.45
N HIS A 91 9.43 -2.55 9.77
CA HIS A 91 8.58 -1.65 10.56
C HIS A 91 8.96 -0.19 10.34
N VAL A 92 10.25 0.12 10.31
CA VAL A 92 10.73 1.49 10.10
C VAL A 92 10.34 2.00 8.71
N LYS A 93 10.56 1.21 7.69
CA LYS A 93 10.17 1.56 6.31
C LYS A 93 8.66 1.74 6.17
N ALA A 94 7.87 0.82 6.74
CA ALA A 94 6.42 0.91 6.71
C ALA A 94 5.90 2.17 7.40
N SER A 95 6.49 2.51 8.56
CA SER A 95 6.15 3.73 9.28
C SER A 95 6.46 4.99 8.46
N LEU A 96 7.57 4.99 7.74
CA LEU A 96 7.97 6.12 6.91
C LEU A 96 7.01 6.31 5.72
N VAL A 97 6.69 5.24 5.01
CA VAL A 97 5.83 5.31 3.81
C VAL A 97 4.36 5.53 4.18
N GLY A 98 3.89 4.84 5.20
CA GLY A 98 2.54 5.02 5.73
C GLY A 98 1.57 3.92 5.32
N PRO A 99 0.45 3.81 6.08
CA PRO A 99 -0.51 2.73 5.91
C PRO A 99 -1.70 3.05 5.02
N SER A 100 -1.86 4.28 4.56
CA SER A 100 -3.09 4.68 3.89
C SER A 100 -2.92 5.81 2.89
N LEU A 101 -3.86 5.86 1.95
CA LEU A 101 -4.02 6.95 0.99
C LEU A 101 -5.50 7.31 0.92
N THR A 102 -5.79 8.57 0.60
CA THR A 102 -7.14 8.98 0.24
C THR A 102 -7.11 9.50 -1.19
N ILE A 103 -7.98 8.96 -2.04
CA ILE A 103 -8.06 9.33 -3.46
C ILE A 103 -9.48 9.79 -3.75
N PRO A 104 -9.67 10.99 -4.34
CA PRO A 104 -10.98 11.41 -4.81
C PRO A 104 -11.38 10.63 -6.08
N PHE A 105 -12.68 10.44 -6.26
CA PHE A 105 -13.21 9.90 -7.49
C PHE A 105 -14.47 10.66 -7.93
N LYS A 106 -14.70 10.70 -9.23
CA LYS A 106 -15.83 11.38 -9.83
C LYS A 106 -16.35 10.56 -11.01
N ASP A 107 -17.67 10.48 -11.11
CA ASP A 107 -18.35 9.70 -12.16
C ASP A 107 -17.83 8.25 -12.20
N GLY A 108 -17.55 7.68 -11.02
CA GLY A 108 -17.07 6.32 -10.86
C GLY A 108 -15.59 6.13 -11.18
N SER A 109 -14.84 7.19 -11.49
CA SER A 109 -13.44 7.11 -11.90
C SER A 109 -12.50 7.78 -10.91
N LEU A 110 -11.43 7.09 -10.54
CA LEU A 110 -10.37 7.64 -9.68
C LEU A 110 -9.71 8.84 -10.36
N LEU A 111 -9.51 9.91 -9.60
CA LEU A 111 -8.86 11.14 -10.10
C LEU A 111 -7.34 11.06 -9.92
N LEU A 112 -6.74 10.02 -10.47
CA LEU A 112 -5.29 9.84 -10.47
C LEU A 112 -4.67 10.45 -11.73
N GLY A 113 -3.43 10.89 -11.63
CA GLY A 113 -2.64 11.25 -12.81
C GLY A 113 -2.38 10.04 -13.69
N THR A 114 -2.07 10.27 -14.96
CA THR A 114 -1.82 9.20 -15.95
C THR A 114 -0.74 8.22 -15.49
N TRP A 115 0.31 8.72 -14.86
CA TRP A 115 1.44 7.93 -14.40
C TRP A 115 1.43 7.66 -12.89
N GLN A 116 0.23 7.68 -12.29
CA GLN A 116 0.07 7.55 -10.85
C GLN A 116 -0.74 6.30 -10.53
N GLN A 117 -0.08 5.25 -10.08
CA GLN A 117 -0.73 3.99 -9.69
C GLN A 117 -0.70 3.84 -8.18
N ILE A 118 -1.82 3.38 -7.61
CA ILE A 118 -1.91 2.98 -6.20
C ILE A 118 -1.16 1.67 -6.06
N VAL A 119 -0.18 1.61 -5.16
CA VAL A 119 0.58 0.39 -4.93
C VAL A 119 0.62 0.01 -3.46
N PHE A 120 0.61 -1.30 -3.22
CA PHE A 120 0.99 -1.88 -1.94
C PHE A 120 2.45 -2.29 -2.02
N VAL A 121 3.21 -1.94 -0.98
CA VAL A 121 4.64 -2.29 -0.87
C VAL A 121 4.82 -3.28 0.27
N GLU A 122 5.30 -4.48 -0.03
CA GLU A 122 5.64 -5.47 0.98
C GLU A 122 7.02 -5.13 1.55
N LEU A 123 7.07 -4.87 2.84
CA LEU A 123 8.31 -4.50 3.51
C LEU A 123 8.77 -5.54 4.52
N ASP A 124 7.95 -6.56 4.78
CA ASP A 124 8.37 -7.67 5.63
C ASP A 124 9.40 -8.54 4.91
N THR A 125 10.08 -9.37 5.67
CA THR A 125 11.18 -10.21 5.17
C THR A 125 10.70 -11.43 4.38
N ARG A 126 9.39 -11.67 4.36
CA ARG A 126 8.77 -12.81 3.65
C ARG A 126 7.44 -12.42 3.03
N GLY A 127 6.94 -13.24 2.12
CA GLY A 127 5.61 -13.09 1.55
C GLY A 127 4.52 -13.23 2.62
N ARG A 128 3.46 -12.45 2.47
CA ARG A 128 2.34 -12.44 3.40
C ARG A 128 1.01 -12.30 2.68
N SER A 129 -0.03 -12.84 3.32
CA SER A 129 -1.41 -12.48 2.97
C SER A 129 -1.70 -11.11 3.57
N ARG A 130 -2.16 -10.17 2.75
CA ARG A 130 -2.47 -8.82 3.19
C ARG A 130 -3.92 -8.49 2.94
N ASN A 131 -4.52 -7.79 3.88
CA ASN A 131 -5.88 -7.29 3.76
C ASN A 131 -5.84 -5.77 3.54
N ILE A 132 -6.30 -5.33 2.38
CA ILE A 132 -6.39 -3.92 2.03
C ILE A 132 -7.84 -3.51 2.21
N ILE A 133 -8.07 -2.56 3.10
CA ILE A 133 -9.40 -2.06 3.42
C ILE A 133 -9.67 -0.81 2.60
N LEU A 134 -10.85 -0.78 1.99
CA LEU A 134 -11.32 0.38 1.23
C LEU A 134 -12.52 0.97 1.95
N GLN A 135 -12.41 2.21 2.41
CA GLN A 135 -13.54 2.95 2.97
C GLN A 135 -13.98 3.96 1.92
N ILE A 136 -15.17 3.76 1.37
CA ILE A 136 -15.72 4.57 0.28
C ILE A 136 -16.81 5.46 0.87
N ILE A 137 -16.69 6.76 0.68
CA ILE A 137 -17.63 7.75 1.19
C ILE A 137 -18.06 8.65 0.04
N GLY A 138 -19.35 8.76 -0.18
CA GLY A 138 -19.86 9.61 -1.26
C GLY A 138 -21.32 9.37 -1.59
N GLU A 139 -21.69 9.72 -2.81
CA GLU A 139 -23.05 9.58 -3.32
C GLU A 139 -23.11 9.45 -4.85
#